data_a783e0f29f4ad96e01bc60fec7892392
#
_entry.id   a783e0f29f4ad96e01bc60fec7892392
#
_cell.length_a   1.000
_cell.length_b   1.000
_cell.length_c   1.000
_cell.angle_alpha   90.00
_cell.angle_beta   90.00
_cell.angle_gamma   90.00
#
_symmetry.space_group_name_H-M   'P 1'
#
loop_
_entity.id
_entity.type
_entity.pdbx_description
1 polymer ?
#
loop_
_entity_poly.entity_id
_entity_poly.type
_entity_poly.pdbx_seq_one_letter_code
_entity_poly.pdbx_strand_id
1 'polypeptide(L)'
;MAVGRFDVYLVSLDPTVGSEIKKTRPCLIVSPDEMNRHIRTVIIAPMTTKGRPYPTRVSCRFRGKAGQVVLDQIRTVDAARLVRKLGRLDANTRVKVLAVLSEMFAP
;
A
#
# COMPACT_ATOMS: atom_id res chain seq x y z
N MET A 1 -5.33 -5.40 -17.00
CA MET A 1 -4.05 -5.10 -16.34
C MET A 1 -3.87 -6.06 -15.17
N ALA A 2 -2.74 -6.75 -15.13
CA ALA A 2 -2.47 -7.72 -14.08
C ALA A 2 -1.86 -7.00 -12.86
N VAL A 3 -2.63 -6.91 -11.79
CA VAL A 3 -2.20 -6.30 -10.54
C VAL A 3 -1.76 -7.41 -9.58
N GLY A 4 -0.54 -7.35 -9.12
CA GLY A 4 0.02 -8.34 -8.20
C GLY A 4 0.13 -7.81 -6.78
N ARG A 5 0.01 -8.72 -5.81
CA ARG A 5 0.32 -8.40 -4.42
C ARG A 5 1.76 -7.92 -4.31
N PHE A 6 1.97 -6.84 -3.57
CA PHE A 6 3.26 -6.17 -3.38
C PHE A 6 3.76 -5.38 -4.59
N ASP A 7 2.97 -5.26 -5.65
CA ASP A 7 3.22 -4.23 -6.64
C ASP A 7 3.02 -2.86 -5.99
N VAL A 8 3.81 -1.90 -6.44
CA VAL A 8 3.64 -0.50 -6.05
C VAL A 8 3.08 0.25 -7.24
N TYR A 9 1.93 0.89 -7.02
CA TYR A 9 1.25 1.70 -8.05
C TYR A 9 1.16 3.15 -7.60
N LEU A 10 1.18 4.02 -8.57
CA LEU A 10 0.73 5.40 -8.37
C LEU A 10 -0.80 5.37 -8.33
N VAL A 11 -1.40 5.86 -7.25
CA VAL A 11 -2.84 5.75 -7.01
C VAL A 11 -3.43 7.12 -6.72
N SER A 12 -4.56 7.43 -7.34
CA SER A 12 -5.33 8.62 -7.05
C SER A 12 -6.19 8.37 -5.82
N LEU A 13 -5.86 8.99 -4.70
CA LEU A 13 -6.50 8.76 -3.41
C LEU A 13 -7.68 9.69 -3.12
N ASP A 14 -7.70 10.88 -3.71
CA ASP A 14 -8.76 11.85 -3.46
C ASP A 14 -10.09 11.42 -4.10
N PRO A 15 -11.23 11.76 -3.48
CA PRO A 15 -11.37 12.61 -2.30
C PRO A 15 -11.05 11.88 -0.99
N THR A 16 -10.44 12.60 -0.05
CA THR A 16 -10.09 12.11 1.28
C THR A 16 -10.55 13.10 2.34
N VAL A 17 -10.57 12.68 3.60
CA VAL A 17 -11.06 13.50 4.72
C VAL A 17 -10.00 13.56 5.82
N GLY A 18 -9.77 14.75 6.35
CA GLY A 18 -8.97 14.97 7.56
C GLY A 18 -7.55 14.41 7.48
N SER A 19 -7.23 13.49 8.39
CA SER A 19 -5.89 12.92 8.53
C SER A 19 -5.57 11.80 7.55
N GLU A 20 -6.49 11.48 6.65
CA GLU A 20 -6.22 10.48 5.60
C GLU A 20 -5.13 11.00 4.65
N ILE A 21 -4.24 10.11 4.25
CA ILE A 21 -3.22 10.45 3.24
C ILE A 21 -3.94 10.71 1.91
N LYS A 22 -3.61 11.83 1.28
CA LYS A 22 -4.36 12.37 0.13
C LYS A 22 -3.48 12.53 -1.10
N LYS A 23 -4.12 12.97 -2.20
CA LYS A 23 -3.52 13.23 -3.50
C LYS A 23 -3.16 11.93 -4.23
N THR A 24 -2.37 12.03 -5.27
CA THR A 24 -1.87 10.90 -6.02
C THR A 24 -0.53 10.50 -5.44
N ARG A 25 -0.42 9.26 -4.96
CA ARG A 25 0.76 8.80 -4.25
C ARG A 25 1.11 7.37 -4.60
N PRO A 26 2.38 6.98 -4.41
CA PRO A 26 2.73 5.56 -4.43
C PRO A 26 1.97 4.82 -3.34
N CYS A 27 1.41 3.68 -3.69
CA CYS A 27 0.70 2.80 -2.76
C CYS A 27 1.07 1.37 -3.04
N LEU A 28 1.19 0.60 -1.97
CA LEU A 28 1.46 -0.83 -2.04
C LEU A 28 0.15 -1.60 -2.20
N ILE A 29 0.10 -2.52 -3.15
CA ILE A 29 -1.02 -3.45 -3.28
C ILE A 29 -0.83 -4.53 -2.21
N VAL A 30 -1.76 -4.62 -1.26
CA VAL A 30 -1.70 -5.61 -0.19
C VAL A 30 -2.72 -6.73 -0.37
N SER A 31 -3.72 -6.54 -1.21
CA SER A 31 -4.71 -7.60 -1.50
C SER A 31 -4.06 -8.76 -2.25
N PRO A 32 -4.50 -10.01 -1.98
CA PRO A 32 -3.91 -11.19 -2.60
C PRO A 32 -4.22 -11.27 -4.10
N ASP A 33 -3.36 -11.95 -4.84
CA ASP A 33 -3.50 -12.11 -6.29
C ASP A 33 -4.85 -12.68 -6.69
N GLU A 34 -5.38 -13.60 -5.91
CA GLU A 34 -6.68 -14.20 -6.14
C GLU A 34 -7.79 -13.14 -6.17
N MET A 35 -7.78 -12.26 -5.18
CA MET A 35 -8.73 -11.14 -5.13
C MET A 35 -8.54 -10.20 -6.31
N ASN A 36 -7.28 -9.86 -6.60
CA ASN A 36 -6.95 -8.88 -7.64
C ASN A 36 -7.39 -9.34 -9.04
N ARG A 37 -7.45 -10.65 -9.26
CA ARG A 37 -7.87 -11.23 -10.56
C ARG A 37 -9.38 -11.24 -10.74
N HIS A 38 -10.13 -11.31 -9.65
CA HIS A 38 -11.58 -11.60 -9.72
C HIS A 38 -12.47 -10.42 -9.35
N ILE A 39 -11.94 -9.41 -8.68
CA ILE A 39 -12.72 -8.26 -8.21
C ILE A 39 -12.12 -6.98 -8.80
N ARG A 40 -12.97 -5.98 -9.05
CA ARG A 40 -12.55 -4.69 -9.62
C ARG A 40 -12.05 -3.70 -8.58
N THR A 41 -11.90 -4.14 -7.35
CA THR A 41 -11.32 -3.33 -6.28
C THR A 41 -10.03 -3.99 -5.79
N VAL A 42 -9.14 -3.18 -5.24
CA VAL A 42 -7.89 -3.65 -4.64
C VAL A 42 -7.74 -3.01 -3.27
N ILE A 43 -7.04 -3.70 -2.37
CA ILE A 43 -6.70 -3.13 -1.07
C ILE A 43 -5.28 -2.58 -1.17
N ILE A 44 -5.12 -1.31 -0.83
CA ILE A 44 -3.84 -0.62 -0.92
C ILE A 44 -3.43 -0.06 0.44
N ALA A 45 -2.12 0.13 0.61
CA ALA A 45 -1.54 0.85 1.73
C ALA A 45 -0.74 2.03 1.17
N PRO A 46 -1.06 3.27 1.56
CA PRO A 46 -0.30 4.43 1.10
C PRO A 46 1.14 4.37 1.57
N MET A 47 2.05 4.93 0.78
CA MET A 47 3.45 5.09 1.15
C MET A 47 3.76 6.57 1.32
N THR A 48 4.60 6.89 2.30
CA THR A 48 4.97 8.28 2.58
C THR A 48 6.46 8.39 2.89
N THR A 49 7.06 9.52 2.54
CA THR A 49 8.42 9.86 2.97
C THR A 49 8.45 10.61 4.30
N LYS A 50 7.28 11.08 4.76
CA LYS A 50 7.12 11.82 6.03
C LYS A 50 6.48 10.90 7.07
N GLY A 51 7.25 9.91 7.50
CA GLY A 51 6.74 8.89 8.41
C GLY A 51 6.86 9.26 9.88
N ARG A 52 6.12 8.53 10.70
CA ARG A 52 6.19 8.57 12.16
C ARG A 52 6.46 7.14 12.67
N PRO A 53 7.11 6.98 13.84
CA PRO A 53 7.51 5.65 14.32
C PRO A 53 6.35 4.88 14.96
N TYR A 54 5.26 4.69 14.25
CA TYR A 54 4.15 3.88 14.74
C TYR A 54 4.38 2.40 14.42
N PRO A 55 3.96 1.47 15.32
CA PRO A 55 4.12 0.03 15.08
C PRO A 55 3.40 -0.47 13.82
N THR A 56 2.38 0.25 13.37
CA THR A 56 1.58 -0.09 12.19
C THR A 56 2.19 0.40 10.89
N ARG A 57 3.40 0.95 10.93
CA ARG A 57 4.10 1.48 9.77
C ARG A 57 5.40 0.74 9.56
N VAL A 58 5.65 0.35 8.33
CA VAL A 58 6.83 -0.45 7.97
C VAL A 58 7.79 0.43 7.18
N SER A 59 9.01 0.59 7.71
CA SER A 59 10.07 1.32 7.01
C SER A 59 10.45 0.59 5.74
N CYS A 60 10.64 1.34 4.67
CA CYS A 60 11.03 0.78 3.38
C CYS A 60 11.93 1.76 2.62
N ARG A 61 12.60 1.22 1.62
CA ARG A 61 13.31 2.03 0.63
C ARG A 61 12.79 1.61 -0.73
N PHE A 62 12.23 2.57 -1.46
CA PHE A 62 11.68 2.32 -2.76
C PHE A 62 12.20 3.36 -3.74
N ARG A 63 12.76 2.90 -4.85
CA ARG A 63 13.37 3.76 -5.88
C ARG A 63 14.37 4.75 -5.29
N GLY A 64 15.20 4.27 -4.35
CA GLY A 64 16.23 5.07 -3.71
C GLY A 64 15.75 6.04 -2.64
N LYS A 65 14.46 6.07 -2.34
CA LYS A 65 13.89 6.94 -1.29
C LYS A 65 13.49 6.15 -0.07
N ALA A 66 13.94 6.60 1.09
CA ALA A 66 13.50 6.05 2.36
C ALA A 66 12.09 6.57 2.68
N GLY A 67 11.26 5.70 3.22
CA GLY A 67 9.89 6.06 3.59
C GLY A 67 9.24 4.96 4.40
N GLN A 68 7.91 4.97 4.43
CA GLN A 68 7.12 4.00 5.18
C GLN A 68 5.93 3.54 4.37
N VAL A 69 5.55 2.28 4.58
CA VAL A 69 4.25 1.76 4.18
C VAL A 69 3.29 1.98 5.35
N VAL A 70 2.20 2.70 5.13
CA VAL A 70 1.29 3.13 6.18
C VAL A 70 0.13 2.15 6.27
N LEU A 71 0.31 1.08 7.04
CA LEU A 71 -0.66 0.00 7.13
C LEU A 71 -1.90 0.39 7.95
N ASP A 72 -1.79 1.38 8.82
CA ASP A 72 -2.96 1.89 9.55
C ASP A 72 -3.93 2.68 8.65
N GLN A 73 -3.56 2.95 7.41
CA GLN A 73 -4.45 3.60 6.44
C GLN A 73 -4.74 2.73 5.22
N ILE A 74 -4.74 1.41 5.40
CA ILE A 74 -5.16 0.53 4.31
C ILE A 74 -6.60 0.84 3.93
N ARG A 75 -6.88 0.78 2.63
CA ARG A 75 -8.23 1.03 2.13
C ARG A 75 -8.46 0.29 0.83
N THR A 76 -9.71 0.02 0.56
CA THR A 76 -10.14 -0.54 -0.73
C THR A 76 -10.40 0.61 -1.70
N VAL A 77 -9.84 0.50 -2.89
CA VAL A 77 -10.09 1.45 -3.97
C VAL A 77 -10.50 0.70 -5.24
N ASP A 78 -11.27 1.36 -6.09
CA ASP A 78 -11.56 0.83 -7.42
C ASP A 78 -10.26 0.76 -8.23
N ALA A 79 -10.10 -0.27 -9.03
CA ALA A 79 -8.91 -0.44 -9.87
C ALA A 79 -8.70 0.73 -10.83
N ALA A 80 -9.76 1.47 -11.17
CA ALA A 80 -9.66 2.67 -12.01
C ALA A 80 -8.84 3.79 -11.36
N ARG A 81 -8.62 3.73 -10.05
CA ARG A 81 -7.76 4.70 -9.35
C ARG A 81 -6.26 4.43 -9.51
N LEU A 82 -5.92 3.26 -10.03
CA LEU A 82 -4.52 2.89 -10.30
C LEU A 82 -4.05 3.61 -11.56
N VAL A 83 -3.10 4.53 -11.42
CA VAL A 83 -2.61 5.34 -12.53
C VAL A 83 -1.57 4.59 -13.34
N ARG A 84 -0.54 4.06 -12.68
CA ARG A 84 0.49 3.25 -13.33
C ARG A 84 1.31 2.46 -12.31
N LYS A 85 1.88 1.35 -12.76
CA LYS A 85 2.78 0.55 -11.94
C LYS A 85 4.14 1.22 -11.84
N LEU A 86 4.65 1.33 -10.63
CA LEU A 86 5.97 1.91 -10.35
C LEU A 86 7.04 0.85 -10.12
N GLY A 87 6.66 -0.35 -9.68
CA GLY A 87 7.60 -1.41 -9.39
C GLY A 87 7.03 -2.40 -8.40
N ARG A 88 7.90 -3.09 -7.68
CA ARG A 88 7.53 -4.05 -6.65
C ARG A 88 8.35 -3.81 -5.39
N LEU A 89 7.77 -4.12 -4.25
CA LEU A 89 8.46 -4.03 -2.97
C LEU A 89 9.43 -5.21 -2.83
N ASP A 90 10.57 -4.98 -2.18
CA ASP A 90 11.57 -6.01 -1.95
C ASP A 90 11.09 -7.12 -1.01
N ALA A 91 11.68 -8.31 -1.12
CA ALA A 91 11.23 -9.49 -0.38
C ALA A 91 11.28 -9.32 1.14
N ASN A 92 12.32 -8.68 1.68
CA ASN A 92 12.45 -8.47 3.12
C ASN A 92 11.34 -7.57 3.66
N THR A 93 11.03 -6.50 2.95
CA THR A 93 9.96 -5.58 3.38
C THR A 93 8.59 -6.23 3.28
N ARG A 94 8.36 -7.10 2.28
CA ARG A 94 7.10 -7.85 2.15
C ARG A 94 6.82 -8.70 3.38
N VAL A 95 7.83 -9.38 3.89
CA VAL A 95 7.69 -10.22 5.10
C VAL A 95 7.27 -9.36 6.29
N LYS A 96 7.88 -8.20 6.46
CA LYS A 96 7.53 -7.26 7.53
C LYS A 96 6.12 -6.73 7.39
N VAL A 97 5.69 -6.41 6.18
CA VAL A 97 4.33 -5.94 5.91
C VAL A 97 3.30 -6.98 6.33
N LEU A 98 3.50 -8.23 5.91
CA LEU A 98 2.58 -9.32 6.28
C LEU A 98 2.55 -9.57 7.78
N ALA A 99 3.70 -9.50 8.45
CA ALA A 99 3.79 -9.67 9.89
C ALA A 99 3.01 -8.58 10.63
N VAL A 100 3.15 -7.33 10.22
CA VAL A 100 2.44 -6.20 10.83
C VAL A 100 0.93 -6.30 10.57
N LEU A 101 0.51 -6.63 9.34
CA LEU A 101 -0.91 -6.82 9.04
C LEU A 101 -1.51 -7.94 9.90
N SER A 102 -0.79 -9.04 10.04
CA SER A 102 -1.22 -10.16 10.87
C SER A 102 -1.40 -9.72 12.33
N GLU A 103 -0.46 -8.96 12.85
CA GLU A 103 -0.51 -8.46 14.22
C GLU A 103 -1.64 -7.45 14.43
N MET A 104 -1.88 -6.56 13.47
CA MET A 104 -2.94 -5.56 13.55
C MET A 104 -4.33 -6.19 13.69
N PHE A 105 -4.54 -7.35 13.08
CA PHE A 105 -5.84 -8.03 13.08
C PHE A 105 -5.89 -9.25 13.99
N ALA A 106 -4.85 -9.49 14.75
CA ALA A 106 -4.86 -10.53 15.78
C ALA A 106 -5.72 -10.08 16.98
N PRO A 107 -6.41 -11.02 17.66
CA PRO A 107 -7.20 -10.70 18.84
C PRO A 107 -6.35 -10.22 20.02
#